data_942af5b393c52267bf4cdf2872bae867
#
_entry.id   942af5b393c52267bf4cdf2872bae867
#
_cell.length_a   1.000
_cell.length_b   1.000
_cell.length_c   1.000
_cell.angle_alpha   90.00
_cell.angle_beta   90.00
_cell.angle_gamma   90.00
#
_symmetry.space_group_name_H-M   'P 1'
#
loop_
_entity.id
_entity.type
_entity.pdbx_description
1 polymer ?
#
loop_
_entity_poly.entity_id
_entity_poly.type
_entity_poly.pdbx_seq_one_letter_code
_entity_poly.pdbx_strand_id
1 'polypeptide(L)'
;DAQESRGLGDVYKRQFLIADRKTLTPILWEEGANRTWGELPGAGEHALDAAASPRFPKRRWRGAGTAIPVFSLRTEEDFGVGEFYDLKRLIDWAAATGQCVIQVLPINDTTMTGTWEDSYPYNANSTFALHPQFIRLPAAGVVEDDEYRTLRNELNALPEIDYERVNRHKLRLLRRAFERHGTRTAARRDYKDFIAANRHWLIPYAAFCTLRDETGTPDFTRWGGFARYDRKTVDAYCRSHNRDIAFHCYVQYHLHTQLSEVCAYARAHGIVLKGDLPIGISRTSVDAWLYPHLFHMDSQAGAPPDAFSAVGQNWGFPTYNWERMARDGYAWWRARMAKMAEYFDAFRIDHILGFFRIWEIPTHAVHGLLGYFNPALPYSADELRGMGFDTQDGRYTTPAPDEHMLGELFGDLAGEVRATCMKEGRLLPAYATQRKVAARFPGDDEHQTRLREGLMALLDDVLFIEDPRRKGYFHPRIAPHSTHAYRRLDGERRAAFDRLYTDFFYHRHNRFWQESALRKLPVLLSATEMLTCGEDLGMIPDSVPETMHELQILSLEIQRMPKTPGELFADPAHYPYFSVCTTSTHDMNPLRAWWEEDRELTARFYHEALGIGGDVPYFCE
;
A
#
# COMPACT_ATOMS: atom_id res chain seq x y z
N ASP A 1 -7.40 36.27 25.03
CA ASP A 1 -8.54 37.14 24.98
C ASP A 1 -8.15 38.57 25.31
N ALA A 2 -8.31 39.53 24.38
CA ALA A 2 -7.85 40.90 24.54
C ALA A 2 -8.68 41.66 25.61
N GLN A 3 -9.78 41.12 26.10
CA GLN A 3 -10.67 41.74 27.06
C GLN A 3 -10.29 41.44 28.51
N GLU A 4 -9.73 40.30 28.83
CA GLU A 4 -9.27 39.94 30.17
C GLU A 4 -7.91 40.55 30.56
N SER A 5 -7.13 41.01 29.59
CA SER A 5 -5.81 41.62 29.85
C SER A 5 -5.85 43.12 30.20
N ARG A 6 -6.98 43.79 30.15
CA ARG A 6 -7.10 45.24 30.40
C ARG A 6 -7.01 45.65 31.88
N GLY A 7 -6.87 44.72 32.79
CA GLY A 7 -6.85 45.02 34.23
C GLY A 7 -5.55 44.75 34.96
N LEU A 8 -4.53 44.24 34.31
CA LEU A 8 -3.26 43.90 34.96
C LEU A 8 -2.15 44.69 34.28
N GLY A 9 -1.66 45.73 34.90
CA GLY A 9 -0.63 46.67 34.42
C GLY A 9 0.43 46.11 33.48
N ASP A 10 1.23 46.93 32.88
CA ASP A 10 2.18 46.85 31.75
C ASP A 10 2.93 45.51 31.41
N VAL A 11 2.54 44.36 31.95
CA VAL A 11 3.13 43.05 31.67
C VAL A 11 2.08 42.14 31.04
N TYR A 12 2.15 41.95 29.73
CA TYR A 12 1.25 41.03 29.03
C TYR A 12 1.66 39.60 29.28
N LYS A 13 0.82 38.82 29.94
CA LYS A 13 0.99 37.41 30.20
C LYS A 13 0.21 36.61 29.20
N ARG A 14 0.84 35.67 28.51
CA ARG A 14 0.26 34.80 27.48
C ARG A 14 0.67 33.35 27.69
N GLN A 15 -0.23 32.46 27.34
CA GLN A 15 0.04 31.04 27.20
C GLN A 15 -0.48 30.55 25.85
N PHE A 16 0.18 29.58 25.27
CA PHE A 16 -0.40 28.90 24.13
C PHE A 16 -1.53 27.98 24.59
N LEU A 17 -2.53 27.81 23.74
CA LEU A 17 -3.65 26.91 24.00
C LEU A 17 -3.97 26.10 22.77
N ILE A 18 -4.43 24.88 23.00
CA ILE A 18 -5.09 24.07 21.99
C ILE A 18 -6.58 24.29 22.15
N ALA A 19 -7.28 24.70 21.10
CA ALA A 19 -8.70 24.93 21.09
C ALA A 19 -9.42 24.06 20.07
N ASP A 20 -10.68 23.76 20.32
CA ASP A 20 -11.53 23.17 19.30
C ASP A 20 -11.65 24.10 18.10
N ARG A 21 -11.40 23.58 16.91
CA ARG A 21 -11.32 24.39 15.68
C ARG A 21 -12.65 25.04 15.28
N LYS A 22 -13.77 24.41 15.62
CA LYS A 22 -15.10 24.87 15.23
C LYS A 22 -15.69 25.84 16.27
N THR A 23 -15.55 25.49 17.54
CA THR A 23 -16.16 26.24 18.65
C THR A 23 -15.20 27.24 19.27
N LEU A 24 -13.91 27.19 18.96
CA LEU A 24 -12.82 27.96 19.57
C LEU A 24 -12.74 27.79 21.11
N THR A 25 -13.35 26.72 21.62
CA THR A 25 -13.32 26.41 23.06
C THR A 25 -11.93 25.87 23.43
N PRO A 26 -11.27 26.43 24.47
CA PRO A 26 -9.98 25.89 24.93
C PRO A 26 -10.10 24.46 25.40
N ILE A 27 -9.24 23.60 24.84
CA ILE A 27 -9.13 22.16 25.19
C ILE A 27 -7.98 21.94 26.17
N LEU A 28 -6.85 22.60 25.92
CA LEU A 28 -5.64 22.41 26.70
C LEU A 28 -4.82 23.70 26.75
N TRP A 29 -4.28 24.01 27.93
CA TRP A 29 -3.41 25.16 28.13
C TRP A 29 -1.95 24.69 28.24
N GLU A 30 -1.01 25.54 27.82
CA GLU A 30 0.42 25.34 27.99
C GLU A 30 0.77 25.17 29.48
N GLU A 31 1.69 24.26 29.78
CA GLU A 31 2.24 24.07 31.12
C GLU A 31 3.29 25.13 31.46
N GLY A 32 3.30 25.56 32.73
CA GLY A 32 4.28 26.49 33.30
C GLY A 32 3.74 27.90 33.54
N ALA A 33 4.67 28.81 33.79
CA ALA A 33 4.33 30.21 34.02
C ALA A 33 3.87 30.91 32.72
N ASN A 34 3.01 31.91 32.84
CA ASN A 34 2.65 32.73 31.70
C ASN A 34 3.88 33.37 31.05
N ARG A 35 3.94 33.34 29.71
CA ARG A 35 4.98 34.04 28.96
C ARG A 35 4.81 35.56 29.11
N THR A 36 5.90 36.27 29.26
CA THR A 36 5.95 37.71 29.33
C THR A 36 6.60 38.29 28.09
N TRP A 37 5.98 39.27 27.48
CA TRP A 37 6.51 40.05 26.38
C TRP A 37 6.85 41.43 26.89
N GLY A 38 8.03 41.94 26.55
CA GLY A 38 8.44 43.28 27.01
C GLY A 38 7.62 44.38 26.39
N GLU A 39 7.45 44.36 25.09
CA GLU A 39 6.61 45.27 24.31
C GLU A 39 5.80 44.48 23.30
N LEU A 40 4.55 44.86 23.08
CA LEU A 40 3.74 44.29 21.99
C LEU A 40 4.14 44.95 20.67
N PRO A 41 4.20 44.20 19.57
CA PRO A 41 4.42 44.78 18.27
C PRO A 41 3.33 45.77 17.92
N GLY A 42 3.70 46.89 17.28
CA GLY A 42 2.77 47.90 16.79
C GLY A 42 1.84 47.38 15.69
N ALA A 43 0.85 48.17 15.32
CA ALA A 43 -0.06 47.81 14.23
C ALA A 43 0.70 47.60 12.92
N GLY A 44 0.66 46.38 12.37
CA GLY A 44 1.39 45.97 11.15
C GLY A 44 2.77 45.34 11.38
N GLU A 45 3.21 45.23 12.64
CA GLU A 45 4.43 44.53 13.03
C GLU A 45 4.11 43.10 13.49
N HIS A 46 5.04 42.18 13.24
CA HIS A 46 4.96 40.79 13.67
C HIS A 46 6.14 40.44 14.57
N ALA A 47 5.87 39.93 15.76
CA ALA A 47 6.92 39.36 16.62
C ALA A 47 7.03 37.85 16.36
N LEU A 48 8.21 37.37 15.98
CA LEU A 48 8.56 35.97 15.86
C LEU A 48 9.40 35.55 17.06
N ASP A 49 8.83 34.73 17.95
CA ASP A 49 9.59 34.05 18.99
C ASP A 49 10.05 32.68 18.46
N ALA A 50 11.23 32.64 17.85
CA ALA A 50 11.82 31.41 17.30
C ALA A 50 12.18 30.38 18.39
N ALA A 51 12.20 30.76 19.67
CA ALA A 51 12.47 29.88 20.82
C ALA A 51 11.20 29.39 21.53
N ALA A 52 10.02 29.82 21.06
CA ALA A 52 8.75 29.46 21.68
C ALA A 52 8.32 28.03 21.34
N SER A 53 8.79 27.07 22.10
CA SER A 53 8.25 25.70 22.12
C SER A 53 7.22 25.59 23.23
N PRO A 54 5.90 25.63 22.95
CA PRO A 54 4.87 25.48 23.95
C PRO A 54 4.91 24.08 24.55
N ARG A 55 4.82 23.98 25.87
CA ARG A 55 4.76 22.70 26.59
C ARG A 55 3.34 22.47 27.05
N PHE A 56 2.67 21.48 26.49
CA PHE A 56 1.36 21.05 26.92
C PHE A 56 1.44 19.85 27.86
N PRO A 57 0.46 19.65 28.77
CA PRO A 57 0.38 18.45 29.58
C PRO A 57 0.47 17.21 28.70
N LYS A 58 1.41 16.31 28.99
CA LYS A 58 1.56 15.06 28.26
C LYS A 58 0.41 14.13 28.63
N ARG A 59 -0.74 14.29 28.00
CA ARG A 59 -1.81 13.29 28.05
C ARG A 59 -1.38 12.13 27.15
N ARG A 60 -0.75 11.13 27.76
CA ARG A 60 -0.45 9.88 27.05
C ARG A 60 -1.77 9.13 26.85
N TRP A 61 -2.17 8.98 25.60
CA TRP A 61 -3.27 8.11 25.25
C TRP A 61 -2.71 6.75 24.83
N ARG A 62 -3.32 5.68 25.32
CA ARG A 62 -3.06 4.31 24.88
C ARG A 62 -4.40 3.64 24.66
N GLY A 63 -4.56 2.98 23.53
CA GLY A 63 -5.77 2.28 23.16
C GLY A 63 -5.48 0.87 22.67
N ALA A 64 -6.36 -0.06 23.00
CA ALA A 64 -6.36 -1.38 22.42
C ALA A 64 -7.37 -1.44 21.27
N GLY A 65 -7.12 -2.33 20.30
CA GLY A 65 -8.02 -2.53 19.18
C GLY A 65 -7.77 -3.84 18.45
N THR A 66 -8.64 -4.14 17.51
CA THR A 66 -8.56 -5.31 16.64
C THR A 66 -8.36 -4.88 15.19
N ALA A 67 -7.41 -5.50 14.48
CA ALA A 67 -7.27 -5.40 13.05
C ALA A 67 -7.94 -6.60 12.39
N ILE A 68 -8.90 -6.35 11.50
CA ILE A 68 -9.69 -7.41 10.86
C ILE A 68 -10.15 -6.99 9.46
N PRO A 69 -10.03 -7.85 8.44
CA PRO A 69 -10.64 -7.58 7.15
C PRO A 69 -12.16 -7.61 7.24
N VAL A 70 -12.85 -6.65 6.61
CA VAL A 70 -14.33 -6.66 6.57
C VAL A 70 -14.86 -7.97 6.00
N PHE A 71 -14.25 -8.47 4.93
CA PHE A 71 -14.69 -9.71 4.26
C PHE A 71 -14.62 -10.96 5.15
N SER A 72 -13.78 -10.98 6.20
CA SER A 72 -13.63 -12.11 7.11
C SER A 72 -14.67 -12.12 8.25
N LEU A 73 -15.44 -11.05 8.42
CA LEU A 73 -16.56 -11.02 9.36
C LEU A 73 -17.66 -12.00 8.89
N ARG A 74 -18.22 -12.73 9.85
CA ARG A 74 -19.29 -13.69 9.55
C ARG A 74 -20.43 -13.48 10.52
N THR A 75 -21.61 -13.28 9.97
CA THR A 75 -22.87 -13.20 10.73
C THR A 75 -23.95 -14.04 10.06
N GLU A 76 -25.06 -14.25 10.72
CA GLU A 76 -26.21 -14.94 10.13
C GLU A 76 -26.89 -14.13 9.02
N GLU A 77 -26.59 -12.83 8.94
CA GLU A 77 -27.24 -11.89 8.04
C GLU A 77 -26.40 -11.61 6.79
N ASP A 78 -25.11 -11.95 6.79
CA ASP A 78 -24.24 -11.75 5.64
C ASP A 78 -24.59 -12.67 4.45
N PHE A 79 -24.02 -12.39 3.27
CA PHE A 79 -24.26 -13.13 2.05
C PHE A 79 -23.02 -13.90 1.60
N GLY A 80 -22.46 -14.72 2.48
CA GLY A 80 -21.28 -15.54 2.25
C GLY A 80 -19.95 -14.79 2.36
N VAL A 81 -19.97 -13.51 2.73
CA VAL A 81 -18.83 -12.63 2.93
C VAL A 81 -19.21 -11.53 3.91
N GLY A 82 -18.29 -11.08 4.74
CA GLY A 82 -18.54 -9.97 5.65
C GLY A 82 -18.90 -8.68 4.91
N GLU A 83 -19.87 -7.95 5.44
CA GLU A 83 -20.44 -6.74 4.86
C GLU A 83 -20.25 -5.54 5.79
N PHE A 84 -20.43 -4.32 5.31
CA PHE A 84 -20.24 -3.13 6.15
C PHE A 84 -21.11 -3.15 7.42
N TYR A 85 -22.34 -3.63 7.34
CA TYR A 85 -23.22 -3.69 8.51
C TYR A 85 -22.77 -4.69 9.57
N ASP A 86 -21.97 -5.69 9.23
CA ASP A 86 -21.42 -6.65 10.20
C ASP A 86 -20.42 -5.99 11.15
N LEU A 87 -19.81 -4.88 10.72
CA LEU A 87 -18.98 -4.04 11.59
C LEU A 87 -19.75 -3.51 12.81
N LYS A 88 -21.07 -3.30 12.73
CA LYS A 88 -21.86 -2.83 13.89
C LYS A 88 -21.77 -3.82 15.06
N ARG A 89 -21.85 -5.12 14.79
CA ARG A 89 -21.70 -6.16 15.83
C ARG A 89 -20.27 -6.23 16.38
N LEU A 90 -19.27 -6.02 15.53
CA LEU A 90 -17.89 -5.93 15.97
C LEU A 90 -17.65 -4.66 16.82
N ILE A 91 -18.27 -3.55 16.47
CA ILE A 91 -18.23 -2.30 17.25
C ILE A 91 -18.82 -2.52 18.64
N ASP A 92 -19.97 -3.19 18.75
CA ASP A 92 -20.59 -3.51 20.03
C ASP A 92 -19.68 -4.40 20.89
N TRP A 93 -19.06 -5.42 20.29
CA TRP A 93 -18.12 -6.30 20.97
C TRP A 93 -16.87 -5.54 21.42
N ALA A 94 -16.30 -4.70 20.57
CA ALA A 94 -15.12 -3.89 20.88
C ALA A 94 -15.41 -2.93 22.06
N ALA A 95 -16.55 -2.24 22.03
CA ALA A 95 -16.96 -1.37 23.11
C ALA A 95 -17.18 -2.14 24.43
N ALA A 96 -17.83 -3.31 24.39
CA ALA A 96 -18.07 -4.15 25.56
C ALA A 96 -16.77 -4.71 26.16
N THR A 97 -15.73 -4.90 25.36
CA THR A 97 -14.41 -5.41 25.80
C THR A 97 -13.40 -4.30 26.13
N GLY A 98 -13.81 -3.03 26.08
CA GLY A 98 -12.95 -1.89 26.39
C GLY A 98 -11.94 -1.54 25.30
N GLN A 99 -12.11 -2.07 24.10
CA GLN A 99 -11.34 -1.65 22.94
C GLN A 99 -11.88 -0.31 22.41
N CYS A 100 -11.02 0.44 21.73
CA CYS A 100 -11.38 1.76 21.21
C CYS A 100 -10.98 1.96 19.73
N VAL A 101 -10.36 0.96 19.09
CA VAL A 101 -9.95 1.01 17.68
C VAL A 101 -10.36 -0.28 16.96
N ILE A 102 -10.92 -0.13 15.77
CA ILE A 102 -11.08 -1.22 14.81
C ILE A 102 -10.35 -0.79 13.55
N GLN A 103 -9.32 -1.55 13.17
CA GLN A 103 -8.62 -1.37 11.90
C GLN A 103 -9.17 -2.35 10.88
N VAL A 104 -9.49 -1.87 9.68
CA VAL A 104 -9.89 -2.71 8.54
C VAL A 104 -8.80 -2.70 7.46
N LEU A 105 -8.77 -3.76 6.64
CA LEU A 105 -7.98 -3.77 5.41
C LEU A 105 -8.63 -2.89 4.34
N PRO A 106 -7.96 -2.64 3.18
CA PRO A 106 -8.52 -1.80 2.14
C PRO A 106 -9.92 -2.21 1.72
N ILE A 107 -10.80 -1.23 1.57
CA ILE A 107 -12.22 -1.41 1.25
C ILE A 107 -12.58 -0.94 -0.17
N ASN A 108 -11.58 -0.50 -0.90
CA ASN A 108 -11.75 -0.04 -2.27
C ASN A 108 -12.12 -1.18 -3.23
N ASP A 109 -12.74 -0.83 -4.34
CA ASP A 109 -13.10 -1.79 -5.37
C ASP A 109 -11.86 -2.39 -6.04
N THR A 110 -11.80 -3.72 -6.09
CA THR A 110 -10.76 -4.51 -6.76
C THR A 110 -11.33 -5.35 -7.91
N THR A 111 -12.61 -5.17 -8.25
CA THR A 111 -13.29 -5.97 -9.27
C THR A 111 -12.74 -5.69 -10.66
N MET A 112 -12.07 -6.67 -11.25
CA MET A 112 -11.40 -6.58 -12.55
C MET A 112 -11.84 -7.70 -13.49
N THR A 113 -11.65 -8.95 -13.08
CA THR A 113 -11.83 -10.15 -13.89
C THR A 113 -13.10 -10.93 -13.56
N GLY A 114 -13.69 -10.70 -12.39
CA GLY A 114 -14.77 -11.50 -11.84
C GLY A 114 -14.32 -12.87 -11.35
N THR A 115 -13.00 -13.07 -11.18
CA THR A 115 -12.40 -14.30 -10.70
C THR A 115 -11.83 -14.12 -9.29
N TRP A 116 -11.29 -15.21 -8.75
CA TRP A 116 -10.62 -15.21 -7.45
C TRP A 116 -9.52 -14.15 -7.30
N GLU A 117 -8.86 -13.75 -8.38
CA GLU A 117 -7.82 -12.71 -8.38
C GLU A 117 -8.31 -11.36 -7.82
N ASP A 118 -9.61 -11.08 -7.95
CA ASP A 118 -10.24 -9.86 -7.45
C ASP A 118 -10.37 -9.83 -5.91
N SER A 119 -10.08 -10.94 -5.22
CA SER A 119 -10.16 -11.01 -3.74
C SER A 119 -9.02 -10.27 -3.03
N TYR A 120 -7.93 -9.94 -3.73
CA TYR A 120 -6.77 -9.28 -3.15
C TYR A 120 -7.02 -7.78 -2.92
N PRO A 121 -7.13 -7.31 -1.66
CA PRO A 121 -7.62 -5.96 -1.35
C PRO A 121 -6.65 -4.84 -1.72
N TYR A 122 -5.37 -5.14 -1.96
CA TYR A 122 -4.36 -4.14 -2.32
C TYR A 122 -4.26 -3.88 -3.82
N ASN A 123 -4.95 -4.65 -4.68
CA ASN A 123 -4.96 -4.45 -6.13
C ASN A 123 -6.17 -3.59 -6.56
N ALA A 124 -6.23 -2.35 -6.08
CA ALA A 124 -7.36 -1.47 -6.30
C ALA A 124 -7.63 -1.18 -7.78
N ASN A 125 -8.86 -1.44 -8.21
CA ASN A 125 -9.43 -0.97 -9.47
C ASN A 125 -9.72 0.53 -9.44
N SER A 126 -10.16 1.02 -8.28
CA SER A 126 -10.40 2.44 -8.04
C SER A 126 -10.02 2.81 -6.62
N THR A 127 -9.30 3.91 -6.46
CA THR A 127 -8.94 4.43 -5.13
C THR A 127 -10.07 5.23 -4.46
N PHE A 128 -11.20 5.39 -5.13
CA PHE A 128 -12.38 6.14 -4.65
C PHE A 128 -13.59 5.25 -4.44
N ALA A 129 -13.84 4.29 -5.34
CA ALA A 129 -15.00 3.42 -5.28
C ALA A 129 -14.86 2.37 -4.19
N LEU A 130 -15.97 2.03 -3.54
CA LEU A 130 -16.07 0.97 -2.55
C LEU A 130 -16.36 -0.37 -3.23
N HIS A 131 -15.80 -1.46 -2.68
CA HIS A 131 -15.98 -2.79 -3.26
C HIS A 131 -17.43 -3.29 -3.11
N PRO A 132 -18.09 -3.70 -4.21
CA PRO A 132 -19.48 -4.15 -4.18
C PRO A 132 -19.79 -5.32 -3.25
N GLN A 133 -18.79 -6.16 -2.95
CA GLN A 133 -18.98 -7.30 -2.04
C GLN A 133 -19.41 -6.90 -0.63
N PHE A 134 -19.10 -5.70 -0.18
CA PHE A 134 -19.40 -5.24 1.19
C PHE A 134 -20.83 -4.73 1.38
N ILE A 135 -21.64 -4.73 0.32
CA ILE A 135 -23.01 -4.23 0.37
C ILE A 135 -23.96 -5.22 1.07
N ARG A 136 -24.74 -4.75 2.03
CA ARG A 136 -25.90 -5.48 2.55
C ARG A 136 -27.06 -5.38 1.56
N LEU A 137 -27.39 -6.50 0.93
CA LEU A 137 -28.33 -6.55 -0.20
C LEU A 137 -29.75 -6.06 0.13
N PRO A 138 -30.40 -6.47 1.26
CA PRO A 138 -31.74 -5.99 1.58
C PRO A 138 -31.79 -4.47 1.82
N ALA A 139 -30.73 -3.89 2.42
CA ALA A 139 -30.62 -2.44 2.62
C ALA A 139 -30.44 -1.66 1.30
N ALA A 140 -30.05 -2.34 0.22
CA ALA A 140 -30.00 -1.80 -1.14
C ALA A 140 -31.24 -2.13 -1.99
N GLY A 141 -32.33 -2.58 -1.35
CA GLY A 141 -33.62 -2.85 -1.99
C GLY A 141 -33.75 -4.23 -2.62
N VAL A 142 -32.84 -5.16 -2.35
CA VAL A 142 -33.01 -6.57 -2.74
C VAL A 142 -34.09 -7.20 -1.87
N VAL A 143 -35.02 -7.91 -2.49
CA VAL A 143 -36.09 -8.62 -1.79
C VAL A 143 -35.55 -9.95 -1.24
N GLU A 144 -35.85 -10.24 0.01
CA GLU A 144 -35.50 -11.51 0.65
C GLU A 144 -36.50 -12.62 0.27
N ASP A 145 -36.57 -12.93 -1.03
CA ASP A 145 -37.35 -14.03 -1.56
C ASP A 145 -36.67 -15.39 -1.31
N ASP A 146 -37.30 -16.47 -1.77
CA ASP A 146 -36.77 -17.83 -1.56
C ASP A 146 -35.43 -18.04 -2.27
N GLU A 147 -35.21 -17.41 -3.42
CA GLU A 147 -33.93 -17.44 -4.12
C GLU A 147 -32.84 -16.79 -3.27
N TYR A 148 -33.09 -15.58 -2.75
CA TYR A 148 -32.14 -14.89 -1.87
C TYR A 148 -31.78 -15.75 -0.63
N ARG A 149 -32.80 -16.31 0.04
CA ARG A 149 -32.58 -17.12 1.26
C ARG A 149 -31.78 -18.39 0.96
N THR A 150 -32.11 -19.07 -0.14
CA THR A 150 -31.37 -20.27 -0.57
C THR A 150 -29.90 -19.95 -0.83
N LEU A 151 -29.63 -18.95 -1.64
CA LEU A 151 -28.25 -18.54 -1.98
C LEU A 151 -27.47 -18.11 -0.73
N ARG A 152 -28.07 -17.31 0.15
CA ARG A 152 -27.44 -16.89 1.40
C ARG A 152 -27.06 -18.08 2.27
N ASN A 153 -28.00 -19.03 2.46
CA ASN A 153 -27.75 -20.23 3.27
C ASN A 153 -26.66 -21.11 2.66
N GLU A 154 -26.66 -21.30 1.34
CA GLU A 154 -25.62 -22.06 0.64
C GLU A 154 -24.23 -21.42 0.80
N LEU A 155 -24.13 -20.10 0.57
CA LEU A 155 -22.86 -19.39 0.63
C LEU A 155 -22.33 -19.29 2.08
N ASN A 156 -23.22 -19.13 3.06
CA ASN A 156 -22.85 -19.08 4.46
C ASN A 156 -22.44 -20.45 5.04
N ALA A 157 -22.88 -21.54 4.43
CA ALA A 157 -22.50 -22.89 4.84
C ALA A 157 -21.12 -23.32 4.32
N LEU A 158 -20.51 -22.56 3.41
CA LEU A 158 -19.18 -22.89 2.90
C LEU A 158 -18.11 -22.68 3.97
N PRO A 159 -17.09 -23.56 4.02
CA PRO A 159 -15.97 -23.42 4.96
C PRO A 159 -15.06 -22.24 4.60
N GLU A 160 -15.06 -21.82 3.35
CA GLU A 160 -14.26 -20.72 2.81
C GLU A 160 -15.15 -19.79 1.96
N ILE A 161 -14.71 -18.54 1.79
CA ILE A 161 -15.45 -17.56 0.99
C ILE A 161 -15.29 -17.90 -0.50
N ASP A 162 -16.40 -18.16 -1.17
CA ASP A 162 -16.44 -18.25 -2.64
C ASP A 162 -16.66 -16.86 -3.25
N TYR A 163 -15.60 -16.09 -3.40
CA TYR A 163 -15.66 -14.71 -3.90
C TYR A 163 -16.33 -14.60 -5.28
N GLU A 164 -16.11 -15.56 -6.16
CA GLU A 164 -16.70 -15.54 -7.50
C GLU A 164 -18.22 -15.70 -7.45
N ARG A 165 -18.71 -16.69 -6.67
CA ARG A 165 -20.16 -16.89 -6.51
C ARG A 165 -20.80 -15.72 -5.76
N VAL A 166 -20.18 -15.25 -4.69
CA VAL A 166 -20.66 -14.09 -3.92
C VAL A 166 -20.83 -12.87 -4.83
N ASN A 167 -19.77 -12.45 -5.52
CA ASN A 167 -19.80 -11.25 -6.35
C ASN A 167 -20.78 -11.38 -7.52
N ARG A 168 -20.79 -12.52 -8.20
CA ARG A 168 -21.72 -12.79 -9.29
C ARG A 168 -23.18 -12.71 -8.85
N HIS A 169 -23.53 -13.33 -7.72
CA HIS A 169 -24.91 -13.32 -7.22
C HIS A 169 -25.30 -11.95 -6.66
N LYS A 170 -24.42 -11.29 -5.92
CA LYS A 170 -24.68 -9.92 -5.42
C LYS A 170 -24.95 -8.95 -6.56
N LEU A 171 -24.10 -8.89 -7.57
CA LEU A 171 -24.29 -7.99 -8.70
C LEU A 171 -25.59 -8.29 -9.46
N ARG A 172 -25.93 -9.57 -9.67
CA ARG A 172 -27.17 -9.97 -10.31
C ARG A 172 -28.40 -9.53 -9.51
N LEU A 173 -28.41 -9.74 -8.21
CA LEU A 173 -29.53 -9.36 -7.33
C LEU A 173 -29.65 -7.82 -7.23
N LEU A 174 -28.52 -7.10 -7.18
CA LEU A 174 -28.49 -5.64 -7.20
C LEU A 174 -29.03 -5.08 -8.52
N ARG A 175 -28.73 -5.73 -9.65
CA ARG A 175 -29.28 -5.32 -10.96
C ARG A 175 -30.82 -5.42 -10.95
N ARG A 176 -31.38 -6.51 -10.41
CA ARG A 176 -32.84 -6.66 -10.24
C ARG A 176 -33.44 -5.61 -9.29
N ALA A 177 -32.74 -5.29 -8.19
CA ALA A 177 -33.17 -4.24 -7.28
C ALA A 177 -33.15 -2.85 -7.95
N PHE A 178 -32.10 -2.56 -8.70
CA PHE A 178 -32.00 -1.33 -9.48
C PHE A 178 -33.12 -1.20 -10.53
N GLU A 179 -33.48 -2.27 -11.22
CA GLU A 179 -34.60 -2.29 -12.17
C GLU A 179 -35.93 -1.92 -11.51
N ARG A 180 -36.14 -2.36 -10.26
CA ARG A 180 -37.34 -2.07 -9.50
C ARG A 180 -37.35 -0.68 -8.85
N HIS A 181 -36.20 -0.24 -8.34
CA HIS A 181 -36.11 0.91 -7.43
C HIS A 181 -35.25 2.05 -7.94
N GLY A 182 -34.45 1.86 -8.99
CA GLY A 182 -33.47 2.83 -9.49
C GLY A 182 -34.07 4.20 -9.80
N THR A 183 -35.23 4.24 -10.48
CA THR A 183 -35.92 5.49 -10.80
C THR A 183 -36.36 6.24 -9.54
N ARG A 184 -36.90 5.51 -8.55
CA ARG A 184 -37.31 6.10 -7.26
C ARG A 184 -36.09 6.60 -6.48
N THR A 185 -35.00 5.84 -6.46
CA THR A 185 -33.75 6.23 -5.80
C THR A 185 -33.16 7.48 -6.48
N ALA A 186 -33.15 7.52 -7.81
CA ALA A 186 -32.64 8.68 -8.56
C ALA A 186 -33.45 9.98 -8.33
N ALA A 187 -34.70 9.87 -7.90
CA ALA A 187 -35.52 11.02 -7.55
C ALA A 187 -35.19 11.63 -6.19
N ARG A 188 -34.53 10.87 -5.28
CA ARG A 188 -34.21 11.28 -3.91
C ARG A 188 -33.18 12.41 -3.90
N ARG A 189 -33.28 13.31 -2.93
CA ARG A 189 -32.37 14.44 -2.78
C ARG A 189 -30.97 13.99 -2.39
N ASP A 190 -30.87 13.12 -1.40
CA ASP A 190 -29.59 12.57 -0.91
C ASP A 190 -28.81 11.81 -1.99
N TYR A 191 -29.51 11.07 -2.88
CA TYR A 191 -28.88 10.45 -4.05
C TYR A 191 -28.31 11.49 -5.01
N LYS A 192 -29.10 12.55 -5.31
CA LYS A 192 -28.65 13.64 -6.20
C LYS A 192 -27.45 14.38 -5.63
N ASP A 193 -27.48 14.65 -4.33
CA ASP A 193 -26.39 15.30 -3.61
C ASP A 193 -25.12 14.43 -3.65
N PHE A 194 -25.25 13.11 -3.43
CA PHE A 194 -24.15 12.15 -3.56
C PHE A 194 -23.56 12.15 -4.97
N ILE A 195 -24.40 12.05 -6.01
CA ILE A 195 -23.94 12.08 -7.41
C ILE A 195 -23.21 13.39 -7.72
N ALA A 196 -23.75 14.53 -7.28
CA ALA A 196 -23.17 15.84 -7.55
C ALA A 196 -21.78 15.98 -6.89
N ALA A 197 -21.65 15.58 -5.62
CA ALA A 197 -20.40 15.63 -4.88
C ALA A 197 -19.31 14.70 -5.46
N ASN A 198 -19.70 13.52 -5.95
CA ASN A 198 -18.78 12.47 -6.37
C ASN A 198 -18.61 12.37 -7.90
N ARG A 199 -19.28 13.22 -8.68
CA ARG A 199 -19.36 13.14 -10.15
C ARG A 199 -18.00 13.00 -10.83
N HIS A 200 -16.96 13.63 -10.28
CA HIS A 200 -15.63 13.72 -10.89
C HIS A 200 -14.89 12.37 -10.96
N TRP A 201 -15.16 11.46 -10.04
CA TRP A 201 -14.61 10.10 -10.04
C TRP A 201 -15.68 9.04 -10.38
N LEU A 202 -16.94 9.23 -9.93
CA LEU A 202 -17.99 8.24 -9.99
C LEU A 202 -18.44 7.95 -11.43
N ILE A 203 -18.59 8.98 -12.26
CA ILE A 203 -19.01 8.79 -13.67
C ILE A 203 -17.90 8.10 -14.49
N PRO A 204 -16.63 8.52 -14.43
CA PRO A 204 -15.55 7.75 -15.06
C PRO A 204 -15.42 6.31 -14.56
N TYR A 205 -15.57 6.07 -13.26
CA TYR A 205 -15.61 4.73 -12.70
C TYR A 205 -16.75 3.88 -13.28
N ALA A 206 -17.97 4.42 -13.32
CA ALA A 206 -19.12 3.73 -13.89
C ALA A 206 -18.91 3.43 -15.39
N ALA A 207 -18.33 4.36 -16.14
CA ALA A 207 -17.99 4.16 -17.55
C ALA A 207 -16.94 3.05 -17.73
N PHE A 208 -15.90 3.04 -16.89
CA PHE A 208 -14.89 2.00 -16.89
C PHE A 208 -15.50 0.62 -16.63
N CYS A 209 -16.32 0.48 -15.57
CA CYS A 209 -16.98 -0.77 -15.26
C CYS A 209 -17.88 -1.26 -16.41
N THR A 210 -18.64 -0.36 -17.04
CA THR A 210 -19.49 -0.71 -18.17
C THR A 210 -18.66 -1.18 -19.37
N LEU A 211 -17.58 -0.45 -19.72
CA LEU A 211 -16.67 -0.84 -20.81
C LEU A 211 -15.97 -2.17 -20.55
N ARG A 212 -15.50 -2.40 -19.31
CA ARG A 212 -14.92 -3.67 -18.88
C ARG A 212 -15.90 -4.83 -19.09
N ASP A 213 -17.14 -4.65 -18.63
CA ASP A 213 -18.18 -5.69 -18.70
C ASP A 213 -18.58 -5.98 -20.16
N GLU A 214 -18.68 -4.95 -21.03
CA GLU A 214 -18.98 -5.11 -22.45
C GLU A 214 -17.84 -5.78 -23.24
N THR A 215 -16.60 -5.41 -22.93
CA THR A 215 -15.41 -5.92 -23.65
C THR A 215 -14.89 -7.23 -23.09
N GLY A 216 -15.34 -7.63 -21.89
CA GLY A 216 -14.90 -8.83 -21.18
C GLY A 216 -13.44 -8.76 -20.71
N THR A 217 -12.85 -7.56 -20.60
CA THR A 217 -11.47 -7.38 -20.14
C THR A 217 -11.27 -6.04 -19.44
N PRO A 218 -10.54 -5.99 -18.32
CA PRO A 218 -10.13 -4.74 -17.68
C PRO A 218 -8.96 -4.04 -18.39
N ASP A 219 -8.29 -4.71 -19.30
CA ASP A 219 -7.18 -4.15 -20.07
C ASP A 219 -7.69 -3.09 -21.06
N PHE A 220 -7.76 -1.87 -20.59
CA PHE A 220 -8.24 -0.73 -21.39
C PHE A 220 -7.38 -0.47 -22.65
N THR A 221 -6.15 -0.95 -22.72
CA THR A 221 -5.33 -0.82 -23.94
C THR A 221 -5.95 -1.57 -25.12
N ARG A 222 -6.84 -2.53 -24.85
CA ARG A 222 -7.57 -3.34 -25.83
C ARG A 222 -8.96 -2.79 -26.20
N TRP A 223 -9.38 -1.65 -25.60
CA TRP A 223 -10.73 -1.09 -25.79
C TRP A 223 -10.88 -0.21 -27.05
N GLY A 224 -10.00 -0.36 -28.03
CA GLY A 224 -10.09 0.39 -29.30
C GLY A 224 -10.12 1.90 -29.08
N GLY A 225 -11.19 2.57 -29.48
CA GLY A 225 -11.34 4.02 -29.31
C GLY A 225 -11.35 4.53 -27.87
N PHE A 226 -11.53 3.64 -26.88
CA PHE A 226 -11.49 3.95 -25.45
C PHE A 226 -10.17 3.56 -24.77
N ALA A 227 -9.17 3.07 -25.51
CA ALA A 227 -7.86 2.71 -24.98
C ALA A 227 -7.14 3.88 -24.27
N ARG A 228 -7.47 5.11 -24.65
CA ARG A 228 -7.05 6.34 -23.98
C ARG A 228 -8.28 7.11 -23.54
N TYR A 229 -8.28 7.52 -22.28
CA TYR A 229 -9.38 8.33 -21.77
C TYR A 229 -9.46 9.67 -22.52
N ASP A 230 -10.61 9.92 -23.13
CA ASP A 230 -11.01 11.22 -23.65
C ASP A 230 -12.39 11.59 -23.10
N ARG A 231 -12.46 12.71 -22.40
CA ARG A 231 -13.67 13.13 -21.70
C ARG A 231 -14.87 13.25 -22.62
N LYS A 232 -14.71 13.79 -23.83
CA LYS A 232 -15.84 13.99 -24.77
C LYS A 232 -16.39 12.66 -25.26
N THR A 233 -15.50 11.75 -25.61
CA THR A 233 -15.82 10.39 -26.05
C THR A 233 -16.54 9.61 -24.95
N VAL A 234 -16.01 9.65 -23.72
CA VAL A 234 -16.60 8.97 -22.55
C VAL A 234 -17.93 9.62 -22.16
N ASP A 235 -18.08 10.94 -22.17
CA ASP A 235 -19.36 11.62 -21.92
C ASP A 235 -20.42 11.23 -22.98
N ALA A 236 -20.05 11.02 -24.23
CA ALA A 236 -20.95 10.53 -25.28
C ALA A 236 -21.37 9.07 -25.02
N TYR A 237 -20.42 8.21 -24.66
CA TYR A 237 -20.67 6.83 -24.28
C TYR A 237 -21.60 6.73 -23.07
N CYS A 238 -21.38 7.54 -22.01
CA CYS A 238 -22.24 7.57 -20.84
C CYS A 238 -23.70 7.95 -21.18
N ARG A 239 -23.91 8.82 -22.16
CA ARG A 239 -25.28 9.17 -22.61
C ARG A 239 -25.98 8.01 -23.29
N SER A 240 -25.26 7.24 -24.11
CA SER A 240 -25.84 6.08 -24.84
C SER A 240 -26.04 4.86 -23.92
N HIS A 241 -25.24 4.73 -22.83
CA HIS A 241 -25.29 3.63 -21.88
C HIS A 241 -25.79 4.07 -20.48
N ASN A 242 -26.66 5.06 -20.46
CA ASN A 242 -27.08 5.75 -19.22
C ASN A 242 -27.65 4.81 -18.16
N ARG A 243 -28.28 3.69 -18.56
CA ARG A 243 -28.83 2.70 -17.63
C ARG A 243 -27.74 1.93 -16.88
N ASP A 244 -26.68 1.52 -17.55
CA ASP A 244 -25.57 0.79 -16.94
C ASP A 244 -24.72 1.71 -16.07
N ILE A 245 -24.47 2.94 -16.55
CA ILE A 245 -23.83 3.98 -15.74
C ILE A 245 -24.64 4.25 -14.46
N ALA A 246 -25.95 4.39 -14.54
CA ALA A 246 -26.81 4.61 -13.39
C ALA A 246 -26.83 3.41 -12.42
N PHE A 247 -26.66 2.19 -12.91
CA PHE A 247 -26.53 0.99 -12.06
C PHE A 247 -25.29 1.06 -11.18
N HIS A 248 -24.12 1.34 -11.73
CA HIS A 248 -22.88 1.46 -10.95
C HIS A 248 -22.97 2.63 -9.96
N CYS A 249 -23.58 3.74 -10.34
CA CYS A 249 -23.85 4.85 -9.43
C CYS A 249 -24.80 4.46 -8.28
N TYR A 250 -25.82 3.65 -8.55
CA TYR A 250 -26.74 3.12 -7.56
C TYR A 250 -26.03 2.23 -6.53
N VAL A 251 -25.15 1.34 -6.99
CA VAL A 251 -24.38 0.46 -6.12
C VAL A 251 -23.47 1.29 -5.20
N GLN A 252 -22.72 2.24 -5.75
CA GLN A 252 -21.82 3.09 -4.97
C GLN A 252 -22.55 4.00 -3.97
N TYR A 253 -23.74 4.48 -4.32
CA TYR A 253 -24.58 5.24 -3.41
C TYR A 253 -24.99 4.41 -2.18
N HIS A 254 -25.43 3.16 -2.37
CA HIS A 254 -25.83 2.30 -1.28
C HIS A 254 -24.64 1.88 -0.40
N LEU A 255 -23.49 1.61 -0.99
CA LEU A 255 -22.24 1.35 -0.27
C LEU A 255 -21.84 2.55 0.60
N HIS A 256 -21.84 3.76 0.02
CA HIS A 256 -21.57 4.99 0.76
C HIS A 256 -22.53 5.17 1.93
N THR A 257 -23.83 5.00 1.71
CA THR A 257 -24.84 5.15 2.75
C THR A 257 -24.61 4.17 3.89
N GLN A 258 -24.42 2.89 3.58
CA GLN A 258 -24.21 1.84 4.59
C GLN A 258 -22.93 2.06 5.39
N LEU A 259 -21.82 2.40 4.73
CA LEU A 259 -20.57 2.66 5.44
C LEU A 259 -20.65 3.94 6.28
N SER A 260 -21.29 4.99 5.78
CA SER A 260 -21.50 6.23 6.55
C SER A 260 -22.32 5.99 7.82
N GLU A 261 -23.34 5.15 7.75
CA GLU A 261 -24.11 4.74 8.93
C GLU A 261 -23.26 3.99 9.95
N VAL A 262 -22.39 3.07 9.47
CA VAL A 262 -21.45 2.33 10.32
C VAL A 262 -20.45 3.27 10.99
N CYS A 263 -19.92 4.23 10.25
CA CYS A 263 -18.99 5.24 10.82
C CYS A 263 -19.66 6.11 11.89
N ALA A 264 -20.89 6.54 11.65
CA ALA A 264 -21.67 7.26 12.66
C ALA A 264 -21.94 6.39 13.90
N TYR A 265 -22.23 5.11 13.69
CA TYR A 265 -22.44 4.14 14.77
C TYR A 265 -21.16 3.94 15.60
N ALA A 266 -20.00 3.75 14.96
CA ALA A 266 -18.71 3.60 15.63
C ALA A 266 -18.37 4.83 16.50
N ARG A 267 -18.53 6.04 15.95
CA ARG A 267 -18.29 7.29 16.69
C ARG A 267 -19.21 7.43 17.89
N ALA A 268 -20.50 7.04 17.76
CA ALA A 268 -21.45 7.06 18.87
C ALA A 268 -21.08 6.09 20.01
N HIS A 269 -20.34 5.02 19.71
CA HIS A 269 -19.84 4.04 20.67
C HIS A 269 -18.39 4.30 21.12
N GLY A 270 -17.79 5.42 20.73
CA GLY A 270 -16.41 5.77 21.10
C GLY A 270 -15.34 4.91 20.42
N ILE A 271 -15.67 4.28 19.30
CA ILE A 271 -14.76 3.43 18.52
C ILE A 271 -14.20 4.22 17.34
N VAL A 272 -12.87 4.28 17.26
CA VAL A 272 -12.13 4.83 16.12
C VAL A 272 -12.09 3.77 15.00
N LEU A 273 -12.59 4.12 13.83
CA LEU A 273 -12.37 3.31 12.63
C LEU A 273 -11.08 3.74 11.94
N LYS A 274 -10.17 2.79 11.78
CA LYS A 274 -8.88 2.97 11.11
C LYS A 274 -8.89 2.24 9.78
N GLY A 275 -8.74 3.00 8.70
CA GLY A 275 -8.63 2.46 7.34
C GLY A 275 -7.22 2.04 6.97
N ASP A 276 -7.09 1.45 5.79
CA ASP A 276 -5.82 1.08 5.19
C ASP A 276 -5.76 1.60 3.74
N LEU A 277 -4.68 2.28 3.39
CA LEU A 277 -4.48 2.88 2.08
C LEU A 277 -3.37 2.11 1.34
N PRO A 278 -3.70 1.28 0.33
CA PRO A 278 -2.70 0.60 -0.49
C PRO A 278 -1.70 1.57 -1.10
N ILE A 279 -0.43 1.20 -1.11
CA ILE A 279 0.60 2.00 -1.80
C ILE A 279 0.36 1.99 -3.31
N GLY A 280 -0.18 0.92 -3.87
CA GLY A 280 -0.35 0.75 -5.30
C GLY A 280 -1.78 0.93 -5.82
N ILE A 281 -1.89 0.84 -7.13
CA ILE A 281 -3.13 0.71 -7.90
C ILE A 281 -2.95 -0.41 -8.92
N SER A 282 -4.02 -1.05 -9.36
CA SER A 282 -3.90 -1.97 -10.49
C SER A 282 -3.42 -1.24 -11.74
N ARG A 283 -2.55 -1.88 -12.51
CA ARG A 283 -2.06 -1.38 -13.80
C ARG A 283 -3.18 -1.13 -14.81
N THR A 284 -4.26 -1.88 -14.69
CA THR A 284 -5.45 -1.79 -15.53
C THR A 284 -6.64 -1.13 -14.80
N SER A 285 -6.37 -0.29 -13.81
CA SER A 285 -7.37 0.39 -13.01
C SER A 285 -8.00 1.60 -13.70
N VAL A 286 -9.11 2.06 -13.14
CA VAL A 286 -9.73 3.36 -13.47
C VAL A 286 -8.72 4.51 -13.32
N ASP A 287 -7.95 4.50 -12.24
CA ASP A 287 -6.95 5.55 -11.95
C ASP A 287 -5.85 5.58 -13.02
N ALA A 288 -5.36 4.41 -13.45
CA ALA A 288 -4.37 4.29 -14.52
C ALA A 288 -4.93 4.71 -15.87
N TRP A 289 -6.20 4.43 -16.15
CA TRP A 289 -6.88 4.85 -17.38
C TRP A 289 -7.09 6.37 -17.45
N LEU A 290 -7.54 6.98 -16.32
CA LEU A 290 -7.80 8.41 -16.24
C LEU A 290 -6.52 9.26 -16.24
N TYR A 291 -5.51 8.79 -15.50
CA TYR A 291 -4.32 9.58 -15.17
C TYR A 291 -3.01 8.83 -15.44
N PRO A 292 -2.82 8.22 -16.64
CA PRO A 292 -1.62 7.41 -16.91
C PRO A 292 -0.31 8.19 -16.74
N HIS A 293 -0.34 9.52 -16.89
CA HIS A 293 0.81 10.40 -16.72
C HIS A 293 1.26 10.59 -15.25
N LEU A 294 0.42 10.20 -14.28
CA LEU A 294 0.77 10.22 -12.86
C LEU A 294 1.54 8.96 -12.43
N PHE A 295 1.68 7.99 -13.31
CA PHE A 295 2.29 6.70 -13.02
C PHE A 295 3.39 6.37 -14.03
N HIS A 296 4.40 5.62 -13.58
CA HIS A 296 5.39 5.01 -14.46
C HIS A 296 4.85 3.66 -14.94
N MET A 297 4.16 3.68 -16.08
CA MET A 297 3.54 2.48 -16.65
C MET A 297 4.55 1.49 -17.24
N ASP A 298 5.81 1.87 -17.35
CA ASP A 298 6.94 1.07 -17.82
C ASP A 298 7.71 0.36 -16.71
N SER A 299 7.24 0.49 -15.46
CA SER A 299 7.84 -0.13 -14.28
C SER A 299 6.82 -0.80 -13.38
N GLN A 300 7.32 -1.53 -12.40
CA GLN A 300 6.54 -2.26 -11.38
C GLN A 300 7.11 -1.95 -10.01
N ALA A 301 6.26 -1.73 -9.02
CA ALA A 301 6.68 -1.64 -7.64
C ALA A 301 6.94 -3.03 -7.06
N GLY A 302 7.78 -3.08 -6.05
CA GLY A 302 8.10 -4.29 -5.32
C GLY A 302 8.98 -4.00 -4.10
N ALA A 303 9.65 -5.05 -3.61
CA ALA A 303 10.63 -4.98 -2.54
C ALA A 303 11.93 -5.69 -2.93
N PRO A 304 13.09 -5.22 -2.42
CA PRO A 304 14.34 -5.96 -2.56
C PRO A 304 14.26 -7.32 -1.84
N PRO A 305 15.20 -8.25 -2.08
CA PRO A 305 15.28 -9.50 -1.33
C PRO A 305 15.25 -9.30 0.18
N ASP A 306 14.45 -10.11 0.84
CA ASP A 306 14.23 -10.09 2.28
C ASP A 306 14.06 -11.53 2.84
N ALA A 307 13.63 -11.64 4.10
CA ALA A 307 13.36 -12.93 4.73
C ALA A 307 12.17 -13.68 4.11
N PHE A 308 11.27 -13.00 3.40
CA PHE A 308 10.09 -13.58 2.75
C PHE A 308 10.37 -14.05 1.32
N SER A 309 11.32 -13.41 0.62
CA SER A 309 11.65 -13.73 -0.76
C SER A 309 13.13 -13.48 -1.09
N ALA A 310 13.87 -14.55 -1.36
CA ALA A 310 15.28 -14.48 -1.75
C ALA A 310 15.51 -13.80 -3.10
N VAL A 311 14.49 -13.77 -3.97
CA VAL A 311 14.54 -13.10 -5.29
C VAL A 311 13.89 -11.72 -5.27
N GLY A 312 13.46 -11.24 -4.10
CA GLY A 312 12.67 -10.02 -3.94
C GLY A 312 11.21 -10.21 -4.34
N GLN A 313 10.39 -9.21 -4.02
CA GLN A 313 8.96 -9.23 -4.30
C GLN A 313 8.65 -8.33 -5.49
N ASN A 314 7.82 -8.79 -6.41
CA ASN A 314 7.29 -7.99 -7.51
C ASN A 314 5.76 -7.88 -7.33
N TRP A 315 5.30 -6.71 -6.93
CA TRP A 315 3.88 -6.47 -6.68
C TRP A 315 3.08 -6.15 -7.95
N GLY A 316 3.74 -5.90 -9.07
CA GLY A 316 3.12 -5.77 -10.40
C GLY A 316 2.46 -4.43 -10.72
N PHE A 317 2.15 -3.59 -9.76
CA PHE A 317 1.51 -2.29 -10.00
C PHE A 317 2.52 -1.18 -10.40
N PRO A 318 2.09 -0.15 -11.15
CA PRO A 318 2.97 0.92 -11.60
C PRO A 318 3.42 1.81 -10.43
N THR A 319 4.62 2.36 -10.53
CA THR A 319 5.14 3.32 -9.55
C THR A 319 4.65 4.74 -9.83
N TYR A 320 4.74 5.63 -8.82
CA TYR A 320 4.27 7.01 -8.95
C TYR A 320 5.27 7.92 -9.64
N ASN A 321 4.80 8.75 -10.56
CA ASN A 321 5.54 9.88 -11.11
C ASN A 321 5.40 11.08 -10.16
N TRP A 322 6.18 11.08 -9.09
CA TRP A 322 6.12 12.12 -8.06
C TRP A 322 6.42 13.52 -8.59
N GLU A 323 7.28 13.64 -9.58
CA GLU A 323 7.60 14.94 -10.21
C GLU A 323 6.37 15.51 -10.93
N ARG A 324 5.61 14.66 -11.61
CA ARG A 324 4.38 15.07 -12.27
C ARG A 324 3.31 15.43 -11.27
N MET A 325 3.15 14.63 -10.21
CA MET A 325 2.18 14.89 -9.13
C MET A 325 2.49 16.18 -8.37
N ALA A 326 3.74 16.52 -8.19
CA ALA A 326 4.15 17.76 -7.51
C ALA A 326 3.68 19.03 -8.23
N ARG A 327 3.49 18.99 -9.57
CA ARG A 327 3.12 20.18 -10.37
C ARG A 327 1.73 20.74 -10.06
N ASP A 328 0.84 19.90 -9.52
CA ASP A 328 -0.51 20.29 -9.10
C ASP A 328 -0.71 20.17 -7.57
N GLY A 329 0.39 20.11 -6.81
CA GLY A 329 0.36 19.97 -5.35
C GLY A 329 -0.19 18.61 -4.90
N TYR A 330 0.12 17.54 -5.64
CA TYR A 330 -0.33 16.17 -5.35
C TYR A 330 -1.85 16.01 -5.29
N ALA A 331 -2.57 16.69 -6.18
CA ALA A 331 -4.03 16.78 -6.16
C ALA A 331 -4.72 15.42 -6.11
N TRP A 332 -4.24 14.43 -6.86
CA TRP A 332 -4.79 13.08 -6.86
C TRP A 332 -4.70 12.41 -5.47
N TRP A 333 -3.53 12.47 -4.83
CA TRP A 333 -3.32 11.91 -3.48
C TRP A 333 -4.18 12.64 -2.43
N ARG A 334 -4.20 13.96 -2.49
CA ARG A 334 -5.03 14.77 -1.57
C ARG A 334 -6.51 14.42 -1.70
N ALA A 335 -7.01 14.24 -2.92
CA ALA A 335 -8.39 13.85 -3.17
C ALA A 335 -8.67 12.42 -2.64
N ARG A 336 -7.74 11.48 -2.83
CA ARG A 336 -7.84 10.14 -2.29
C ARG A 336 -7.91 10.14 -0.77
N MET A 337 -7.04 10.89 -0.09
CA MET A 337 -7.05 11.02 1.37
C MET A 337 -8.33 11.68 1.88
N ALA A 338 -8.78 12.76 1.24
CA ALA A 338 -10.03 13.42 1.59
C ALA A 338 -11.25 12.48 1.43
N LYS A 339 -11.24 11.61 0.42
CA LYS A 339 -12.32 10.61 0.24
C LYS A 339 -12.32 9.58 1.37
N MET A 340 -11.18 9.10 1.80
CA MET A 340 -11.09 8.14 2.92
C MET A 340 -11.45 8.79 4.26
N ALA A 341 -11.19 10.09 4.44
CA ALA A 341 -11.58 10.84 5.63
C ALA A 341 -13.11 11.01 5.80
N GLU A 342 -13.91 10.71 4.78
CA GLU A 342 -15.37 10.62 4.92
C GLU A 342 -15.76 9.46 5.86
N TYR A 343 -14.94 8.41 5.92
CA TYR A 343 -15.25 7.15 6.61
C TYR A 343 -14.38 6.91 7.84
N PHE A 344 -13.10 7.28 7.80
CA PHE A 344 -12.12 6.90 8.81
C PHE A 344 -11.68 8.07 9.66
N ASP A 345 -11.33 7.76 10.92
CA ASP A 345 -10.77 8.72 11.88
C ASP A 345 -9.23 8.58 11.98
N ALA A 346 -8.72 7.43 11.53
CA ALA A 346 -7.30 7.14 11.40
C ALA A 346 -7.05 6.27 10.16
N PHE A 347 -5.82 6.22 9.68
CA PHE A 347 -5.47 5.34 8.56
C PHE A 347 -4.02 4.85 8.66
N ARG A 348 -3.78 3.69 8.07
CA ARG A 348 -2.46 3.14 7.79
C ARG A 348 -2.08 3.50 6.35
N ILE A 349 -0.91 4.06 6.17
CA ILE A 349 -0.27 4.12 4.85
C ILE A 349 0.49 2.82 4.68
N ASP A 350 0.04 2.01 3.76
CA ASP A 350 0.73 0.82 3.31
C ASP A 350 2.07 1.21 2.69
N HIS A 351 3.15 0.52 3.06
CA HIS A 351 4.51 0.75 2.59
C HIS A 351 4.91 2.24 2.57
N ILE A 352 4.88 2.92 3.73
CA ILE A 352 5.20 4.36 3.81
C ILE A 352 6.59 4.69 3.24
N LEU A 353 7.50 3.71 3.22
CA LEU A 353 8.82 3.85 2.60
C LEU A 353 8.72 4.27 1.13
N GLY A 354 7.63 3.95 0.43
CA GLY A 354 7.34 4.37 -0.94
C GLY A 354 7.26 5.89 -1.14
N PHE A 355 7.05 6.65 -0.05
CA PHE A 355 7.09 8.12 -0.08
C PHE A 355 8.51 8.68 0.05
N PHE A 356 9.43 7.89 0.57
CA PHE A 356 10.87 8.20 0.57
C PHE A 356 11.50 7.70 -0.73
N ARG A 357 11.34 6.42 -1.00
CA ARG A 357 11.76 5.69 -2.18
C ARG A 357 10.92 4.44 -2.38
N ILE A 358 10.75 4.01 -3.60
CA ILE A 358 10.12 2.74 -3.95
C ILE A 358 11.14 1.82 -4.63
N TRP A 359 11.03 0.51 -4.39
CA TRP A 359 11.75 -0.47 -5.18
C TRP A 359 11.04 -0.61 -6.53
N GLU A 360 11.72 -0.25 -7.58
CA GLU A 360 11.18 -0.22 -8.93
C GLU A 360 11.80 -1.30 -9.79
N ILE A 361 10.96 -2.15 -10.37
CA ILE A 361 11.35 -3.30 -11.17
C ILE A 361 10.93 -3.04 -12.62
N PRO A 362 11.84 -3.18 -13.60
CA PRO A 362 11.47 -3.04 -15.00
C PRO A 362 10.39 -4.03 -15.41
N THR A 363 9.44 -3.63 -16.29
CA THR A 363 8.31 -4.50 -16.70
C THR A 363 8.73 -5.78 -17.40
N HIS A 364 9.94 -5.85 -17.94
CA HIS A 364 10.50 -7.06 -18.56
C HIS A 364 11.09 -8.06 -17.55
N ALA A 365 11.27 -7.66 -16.30
CA ALA A 365 11.72 -8.52 -15.20
C ALA A 365 10.53 -9.16 -14.45
N VAL A 366 10.79 -10.30 -13.83
CA VAL A 366 9.89 -11.03 -12.93
C VAL A 366 10.41 -10.93 -11.51
N HIS A 367 11.72 -11.14 -11.31
CA HIS A 367 12.36 -11.08 -10.00
C HIS A 367 12.62 -9.63 -9.55
N GLY A 368 12.51 -9.39 -8.26
CA GLY A 368 12.90 -8.14 -7.63
C GLY A 368 14.40 -7.85 -7.67
N LEU A 369 15.23 -8.88 -7.93
CA LEU A 369 16.69 -8.74 -8.01
C LEU A 369 17.18 -7.77 -9.08
N LEU A 370 16.40 -7.56 -10.15
CA LEU A 370 16.69 -6.59 -11.21
C LEU A 370 16.06 -5.21 -10.98
N GLY A 371 15.58 -4.98 -9.76
CA GLY A 371 15.04 -3.69 -9.32
C GLY A 371 16.12 -2.70 -8.88
N TYR A 372 15.69 -1.48 -8.67
CA TYR A 372 16.49 -0.37 -8.13
C TYR A 372 15.59 0.60 -7.38
N PHE A 373 16.17 1.43 -6.49
CA PHE A 373 15.39 2.45 -5.79
C PHE A 373 15.06 3.65 -6.69
N ASN A 374 13.84 4.15 -6.62
CA ASN A 374 13.39 5.38 -7.26
C ASN A 374 12.67 6.29 -6.21
N PRO A 375 13.08 7.55 -6.01
CA PRO A 375 14.25 8.20 -6.63
C PRO A 375 15.59 7.69 -6.08
N ALA A 376 16.64 7.81 -6.88
CA ALA A 376 18.00 7.47 -6.48
C ALA A 376 19.04 8.41 -7.11
N LEU A 377 20.27 8.28 -6.62
CA LEU A 377 21.48 8.94 -7.13
C LEU A 377 22.40 7.88 -7.78
N PRO A 378 22.06 7.34 -8.96
CA PRO A 378 22.84 6.30 -9.62
C PRO A 378 24.24 6.83 -9.99
N TYR A 379 25.19 5.91 -10.11
CA TYR A 379 26.55 6.23 -10.54
C TYR A 379 26.60 6.48 -12.05
N SER A 380 27.34 7.50 -12.49
CA SER A 380 27.65 7.68 -13.90
C SER A 380 28.69 6.64 -14.38
N ALA A 381 28.74 6.40 -15.69
CA ALA A 381 29.76 5.55 -16.28
C ALA A 381 31.20 5.99 -15.95
N ASP A 382 31.45 7.31 -15.84
CA ASP A 382 32.75 7.85 -15.50
C ASP A 382 33.11 7.63 -14.02
N GLU A 383 32.14 7.79 -13.10
CA GLU A 383 32.34 7.43 -11.69
C GLU A 383 32.72 5.95 -11.54
N LEU A 384 31.97 5.05 -12.21
CA LEU A 384 32.25 3.61 -12.19
C LEU A 384 33.61 3.28 -12.79
N ARG A 385 34.00 3.92 -13.91
CA ARG A 385 35.30 3.72 -14.53
C ARG A 385 36.44 4.16 -13.60
N GLY A 386 36.26 5.27 -12.89
CA GLY A 386 37.21 5.72 -11.86
C GLY A 386 37.37 4.74 -10.70
N MET A 387 36.37 3.88 -10.45
CA MET A 387 36.37 2.80 -9.43
C MET A 387 36.82 1.44 -9.99
N GLY A 388 37.24 1.36 -11.27
CA GLY A 388 37.70 0.14 -11.91
C GLY A 388 36.64 -0.67 -12.65
N PHE A 389 35.42 -0.10 -12.83
CA PHE A 389 34.31 -0.77 -13.54
C PHE A 389 34.01 -0.05 -14.86
N ASP A 390 34.49 -0.59 -15.96
CA ASP A 390 34.13 -0.12 -17.29
C ASP A 390 32.86 -0.85 -17.77
N THR A 391 31.77 -0.11 -17.91
CA THR A 391 30.44 -0.62 -18.28
C THR A 391 30.21 -0.65 -19.79
N GLN A 392 31.23 -0.34 -20.62
CA GLN A 392 31.11 -0.38 -22.07
C GLN A 392 30.80 -1.81 -22.54
N ASP A 393 30.13 -1.91 -23.69
CA ASP A 393 29.76 -3.17 -24.35
C ASP A 393 28.91 -4.11 -23.49
N GLY A 394 28.19 -3.58 -22.48
CA GLY A 394 27.34 -4.36 -21.59
C GLY A 394 28.10 -5.13 -20.51
N ARG A 395 29.40 -4.87 -20.34
CA ARG A 395 30.18 -5.48 -19.26
C ARG A 395 29.56 -5.14 -17.91
N TYR A 396 29.37 -6.14 -17.09
CA TYR A 396 28.71 -6.07 -15.77
C TYR A 396 27.20 -5.78 -15.77
N THR A 397 26.61 -5.42 -16.90
CA THR A 397 25.17 -5.16 -17.04
C THR A 397 24.42 -6.21 -17.85
N THR A 398 25.18 -7.13 -18.48
CA THR A 398 24.65 -8.25 -19.25
C THR A 398 25.29 -9.54 -18.74
N PRO A 399 24.51 -10.62 -18.56
CA PRO A 399 25.03 -11.92 -18.14
C PRO A 399 26.11 -12.41 -19.12
N ALA A 400 27.19 -12.96 -18.56
CA ALA A 400 28.30 -13.54 -19.33
C ALA A 400 28.52 -15.02 -18.93
N PRO A 401 27.60 -15.93 -19.32
CA PRO A 401 27.66 -17.34 -18.93
C PRO A 401 28.89 -18.05 -19.50
N ASP A 402 29.51 -18.87 -18.66
CA ASP A 402 30.51 -19.82 -19.06
C ASP A 402 30.05 -21.25 -18.75
N GLU A 403 30.87 -22.26 -19.11
CA GLU A 403 30.54 -23.67 -18.89
C GLU A 403 30.28 -24.02 -17.42
N HIS A 404 31.01 -23.40 -16.50
CA HIS A 404 30.85 -23.64 -15.08
C HIS A 404 29.49 -23.13 -14.59
N MET A 405 29.13 -21.92 -14.97
CA MET A 405 27.83 -21.32 -14.63
C MET A 405 26.67 -22.10 -15.22
N LEU A 406 26.79 -22.53 -16.50
CA LEU A 406 25.74 -23.34 -17.11
C LEU A 406 25.60 -24.69 -16.40
N GLY A 407 26.71 -25.29 -16.00
CA GLY A 407 26.71 -26.54 -15.23
C GLY A 407 26.04 -26.39 -13.86
N GLU A 408 26.33 -25.28 -13.12
CA GLU A 408 25.71 -25.01 -11.81
C GLU A 408 24.21 -24.76 -11.94
N LEU A 409 23.77 -23.95 -12.91
CA LEU A 409 22.37 -23.54 -13.05
C LEU A 409 21.46 -24.61 -13.66
N PHE A 410 21.99 -25.43 -14.58
CA PHE A 410 21.17 -26.33 -15.40
C PHE A 410 21.52 -27.82 -15.26
N GLY A 411 22.68 -28.15 -14.72
CA GLY A 411 23.11 -29.53 -14.60
C GLY A 411 23.11 -30.28 -15.95
N ASP A 412 22.34 -31.35 -16.04
CA ASP A 412 22.15 -32.17 -17.24
C ASP A 412 21.49 -31.41 -18.42
N LEU A 413 20.73 -30.33 -18.14
CA LEU A 413 20.09 -29.50 -19.15
C LEU A 413 21.04 -28.45 -19.78
N ALA A 414 22.28 -28.29 -19.29
CA ALA A 414 23.21 -27.27 -19.79
C ALA A 414 23.49 -27.40 -21.30
N GLY A 415 23.56 -28.63 -21.83
CA GLY A 415 23.71 -28.91 -23.26
C GLY A 415 22.52 -28.44 -24.09
N GLU A 416 21.32 -28.68 -23.61
CA GLU A 416 20.07 -28.20 -24.22
C GLU A 416 20.00 -26.67 -24.25
N VAL A 417 20.26 -26.01 -23.13
CA VAL A 417 20.26 -24.53 -23.02
C VAL A 417 21.26 -23.93 -24.03
N ARG A 418 22.46 -24.48 -24.11
CA ARG A 418 23.47 -24.01 -25.07
C ARG A 418 22.99 -24.14 -26.52
N ALA A 419 22.38 -25.25 -26.87
CA ALA A 419 21.95 -25.55 -28.23
C ALA A 419 20.69 -24.75 -28.64
N THR A 420 19.75 -24.52 -27.69
CA THR A 420 18.43 -24.00 -28.02
C THR A 420 18.22 -22.55 -27.60
N CYS A 421 18.87 -22.11 -26.50
CA CYS A 421 18.64 -20.78 -25.92
C CYS A 421 19.79 -19.80 -26.22
N MET A 422 20.94 -20.28 -26.73
CA MET A 422 22.12 -19.42 -26.87
C MET A 422 22.70 -19.44 -28.31
N LYS A 423 23.42 -18.37 -28.65
CA LYS A 423 24.25 -18.25 -29.84
C LYS A 423 25.47 -17.41 -29.49
N GLU A 424 26.66 -17.89 -29.87
CA GLU A 424 27.93 -17.20 -29.65
C GLU A 424 28.15 -16.75 -28.20
N GLY A 425 27.79 -17.63 -27.24
CA GLY A 425 27.92 -17.35 -25.80
C GLY A 425 26.90 -16.35 -25.22
N ARG A 426 25.89 -15.93 -25.97
CA ARG A 426 24.84 -14.99 -25.53
C ARG A 426 23.46 -15.62 -25.69
N LEU A 427 22.53 -15.23 -24.80
CA LEU A 427 21.12 -15.61 -24.92
C LEU A 427 20.51 -15.07 -26.21
N LEU A 428 19.73 -15.88 -26.89
CA LEU A 428 18.93 -15.47 -28.04
C LEU A 428 17.88 -14.43 -27.64
N PRO A 429 17.47 -13.52 -28.53
CA PRO A 429 16.48 -12.48 -28.25
C PRO A 429 15.15 -13.00 -27.66
N ALA A 430 14.81 -14.28 -27.92
CA ALA A 430 13.62 -14.93 -27.37
C ALA A 430 13.73 -15.21 -25.85
N TYR A 431 14.94 -15.22 -25.30
CA TYR A 431 15.23 -15.49 -23.88
C TYR A 431 15.92 -14.30 -23.18
N ALA A 432 15.99 -13.14 -23.83
CA ALA A 432 16.75 -12.00 -23.35
C ALA A 432 16.10 -11.23 -22.17
N THR A 433 14.93 -11.66 -21.71
CA THR A 433 14.25 -11.06 -20.54
C THR A 433 13.47 -12.14 -19.76
N GLN A 434 13.32 -11.95 -18.47
CA GLN A 434 12.61 -12.90 -17.62
C GLN A 434 11.14 -13.09 -18.05
N ARG A 435 10.45 -12.04 -18.51
CA ARG A 435 9.07 -12.16 -19.05
C ARG A 435 9.00 -13.02 -20.31
N LYS A 436 9.99 -12.94 -21.19
CA LYS A 436 10.06 -13.81 -22.37
C LYS A 436 10.32 -15.25 -21.98
N VAL A 437 11.19 -15.48 -20.99
CA VAL A 437 11.46 -16.81 -20.43
C VAL A 437 10.18 -17.40 -19.83
N ALA A 438 9.46 -16.64 -18.97
CA ALA A 438 8.19 -17.07 -18.38
C ALA A 438 7.15 -17.43 -19.46
N ALA A 439 7.02 -16.60 -20.49
CA ALA A 439 6.09 -16.86 -21.60
C ALA A 439 6.47 -18.07 -22.45
N ARG A 440 7.77 -18.42 -22.51
CA ARG A 440 8.25 -19.57 -23.27
C ARG A 440 8.09 -20.89 -22.54
N PHE A 441 8.18 -20.86 -21.20
CA PHE A 441 8.05 -22.02 -20.33
C PHE A 441 6.90 -21.81 -19.32
N PRO A 442 5.63 -21.85 -19.78
CA PRO A 442 4.47 -21.58 -18.93
C PRO A 442 4.05 -22.78 -18.07
N GLY A 443 4.57 -23.98 -18.35
CA GLY A 443 4.20 -25.22 -17.67
C GLY A 443 4.86 -25.37 -16.30
N ASP A 444 4.25 -26.22 -15.46
CA ASP A 444 4.71 -26.50 -14.09
C ASP A 444 5.37 -27.89 -13.98
N ASP A 445 5.65 -28.55 -15.13
CA ASP A 445 6.45 -29.76 -15.13
C ASP A 445 7.92 -29.45 -14.76
N GLU A 446 8.61 -30.46 -14.23
CA GLU A 446 9.98 -30.32 -13.72
C GLU A 446 10.95 -29.75 -14.76
N HIS A 447 10.85 -30.20 -16.00
CA HIS A 447 11.75 -29.79 -17.08
C HIS A 447 11.57 -28.29 -17.40
N GLN A 448 10.32 -27.83 -17.62
CA GLN A 448 10.05 -26.42 -17.90
C GLN A 448 10.39 -25.53 -16.69
N THR A 449 10.10 -25.99 -15.48
CA THR A 449 10.41 -25.25 -14.24
C THR A 449 11.92 -25.06 -14.11
N ARG A 450 12.73 -26.12 -14.27
CA ARG A 450 14.19 -26.02 -14.20
C ARG A 450 14.78 -25.10 -15.28
N LEU A 451 14.27 -25.15 -16.52
CA LEU A 451 14.70 -24.24 -17.59
C LEU A 451 14.30 -22.78 -17.26
N ARG A 452 13.08 -22.56 -16.81
CA ARG A 452 12.58 -21.24 -16.45
C ARG A 452 13.39 -20.61 -15.32
N GLU A 453 13.56 -21.32 -14.21
CA GLU A 453 14.31 -20.83 -13.04
C GLU A 453 15.79 -20.61 -13.36
N GLY A 454 16.42 -21.55 -14.05
CA GLY A 454 17.82 -21.41 -14.44
C GLY A 454 18.09 -20.25 -15.39
N LEU A 455 17.22 -20.02 -16.40
CA LEU A 455 17.33 -18.89 -17.32
C LEU A 455 17.04 -17.55 -16.62
N MET A 456 16.10 -17.50 -15.66
CA MET A 456 15.86 -16.32 -14.87
C MET A 456 17.04 -16.01 -13.95
N ALA A 457 17.60 -17.00 -13.27
CA ALA A 457 18.81 -16.86 -12.44
C ALA A 457 20.02 -16.40 -13.27
N LEU A 458 20.15 -16.91 -14.50
CA LEU A 458 21.19 -16.46 -15.43
C LEU A 458 21.02 -14.98 -15.78
N LEU A 459 19.79 -14.51 -16.02
CA LEU A 459 19.49 -13.11 -16.31
C LEU A 459 19.72 -12.19 -15.09
N ASP A 460 19.63 -12.73 -13.88
CA ASP A 460 19.92 -12.01 -12.63
C ASP A 460 21.43 -11.85 -12.36
N ASP A 461 22.31 -12.53 -13.13
CA ASP A 461 23.76 -12.53 -12.92
C ASP A 461 24.44 -11.32 -13.55
N VAL A 462 24.21 -10.16 -12.94
CA VAL A 462 24.80 -8.87 -13.30
C VAL A 462 25.29 -8.14 -12.06
N LEU A 463 26.19 -7.17 -12.20
CA LEU A 463 26.65 -6.31 -11.10
C LEU A 463 25.95 -4.96 -11.09
N PHE A 464 25.54 -4.47 -12.24
CA PHE A 464 24.90 -3.17 -12.40
C PHE A 464 23.66 -3.27 -13.27
N ILE A 465 22.70 -2.42 -12.97
CA ILE A 465 21.47 -2.23 -13.74
C ILE A 465 21.54 -0.81 -14.31
N GLU A 466 21.48 -0.66 -15.64
CA GLU A 466 21.42 0.66 -16.25
C GLU A 466 20.08 1.33 -15.95
N ASP A 467 20.12 2.60 -15.56
CA ASP A 467 18.92 3.40 -15.29
C ASP A 467 18.12 3.57 -16.59
N PRO A 468 16.87 3.09 -16.68
CA PRO A 468 16.09 3.11 -17.92
C PRO A 468 15.69 4.53 -18.36
N ARG A 469 15.75 5.52 -17.46
CA ARG A 469 15.41 6.92 -17.73
C ARG A 469 16.63 7.81 -17.90
N ARG A 470 17.82 7.32 -17.49
CA ARG A 470 19.09 8.08 -17.51
C ARG A 470 20.21 7.24 -18.08
N LYS A 471 20.25 7.13 -19.41
CA LYS A 471 21.29 6.35 -20.11
C LYS A 471 22.70 6.75 -19.66
N GLY A 472 23.55 5.74 -19.41
CA GLY A 472 24.91 5.91 -18.90
C GLY A 472 24.98 6.14 -17.40
N TYR A 473 23.88 5.93 -16.67
CA TYR A 473 23.82 5.87 -15.21
C TYR A 473 23.43 4.49 -14.74
N PHE A 474 24.00 4.04 -13.64
CA PHE A 474 23.91 2.64 -13.20
C PHE A 474 23.62 2.54 -11.71
N HIS A 475 22.79 1.57 -11.37
CA HIS A 475 22.49 1.14 -10.00
C HIS A 475 23.26 -0.15 -9.72
N PRO A 476 23.94 -0.29 -8.57
CA PRO A 476 24.43 -1.60 -8.14
C PRO A 476 23.26 -2.57 -7.98
N ARG A 477 23.43 -3.80 -8.45
CA ARG A 477 22.45 -4.86 -8.23
C ARG A 477 22.43 -5.24 -6.77
N ILE A 478 21.25 -5.40 -6.19
CA ILE A 478 21.06 -5.82 -4.79
C ILE A 478 21.51 -7.27 -4.59
N ALA A 479 22.07 -7.61 -3.42
CA ALA A 479 22.54 -8.95 -3.06
C ALA A 479 23.42 -9.65 -4.13
N PRO A 480 24.51 -9.01 -4.60
CA PRO A 480 25.30 -9.53 -5.72
C PRO A 480 26.28 -10.63 -5.32
N HIS A 481 26.56 -10.81 -4.03
CA HIS A 481 27.69 -11.59 -3.50
C HIS A 481 27.65 -13.09 -3.89
N SER A 482 26.47 -13.62 -4.17
CA SER A 482 26.29 -15.01 -4.66
C SER A 482 26.41 -15.16 -6.17
N THR A 483 26.47 -14.05 -6.95
CA THR A 483 26.52 -14.11 -8.42
C THR A 483 27.88 -14.57 -8.93
N HIS A 484 27.90 -15.19 -10.12
CA HIS A 484 29.14 -15.49 -10.84
C HIS A 484 29.87 -14.20 -11.23
N ALA A 485 29.13 -13.16 -11.62
CA ALA A 485 29.68 -11.85 -11.96
C ALA A 485 30.53 -11.28 -10.82
N TYR A 486 30.05 -11.36 -9.56
CA TYR A 486 30.80 -10.92 -8.38
C TYR A 486 31.98 -11.86 -8.04
N ARG A 487 31.76 -13.18 -8.07
CA ARG A 487 32.78 -14.18 -7.74
C ARG A 487 34.00 -14.13 -8.69
N ARG A 488 33.82 -13.66 -9.92
CA ARG A 488 34.87 -13.49 -10.94
C ARG A 488 35.71 -12.20 -10.78
N LEU A 489 35.32 -11.29 -9.91
CA LEU A 489 36.10 -10.10 -9.62
C LEU A 489 37.40 -10.49 -8.92
N ASP A 490 38.51 -9.85 -9.29
CA ASP A 490 39.74 -9.90 -8.49
C ASP A 490 39.53 -9.22 -7.13
N GLY A 491 40.49 -9.40 -6.22
CA GLY A 491 40.41 -8.90 -4.86
C GLY A 491 40.26 -7.37 -4.76
N GLU A 492 40.92 -6.64 -5.65
CA GLU A 492 40.87 -5.17 -5.68
C GLU A 492 39.49 -4.67 -6.14
N ARG A 493 38.99 -5.22 -7.24
CA ARG A 493 37.65 -4.89 -7.76
C ARG A 493 36.53 -5.33 -6.82
N ARG A 494 36.68 -6.49 -6.15
CA ARG A 494 35.72 -6.95 -5.14
C ARG A 494 35.63 -5.95 -3.99
N ALA A 495 36.76 -5.53 -3.42
CA ALA A 495 36.81 -4.52 -2.36
C ALA A 495 36.27 -3.15 -2.83
N ALA A 496 36.51 -2.77 -4.08
CA ALA A 496 35.95 -1.54 -4.65
C ALA A 496 34.42 -1.63 -4.79
N PHE A 497 33.90 -2.80 -5.25
CA PHE A 497 32.47 -3.03 -5.38
C PHE A 497 31.78 -3.02 -4.01
N ASP A 498 32.35 -3.63 -2.98
CA ASP A 498 31.78 -3.68 -1.63
C ASP A 498 31.67 -2.29 -1.01
N ARG A 499 32.67 -1.42 -1.22
CA ARG A 499 32.60 -0.01 -0.78
C ARG A 499 31.49 0.74 -1.53
N LEU A 500 31.43 0.59 -2.85
CA LEU A 500 30.41 1.22 -3.71
C LEU A 500 28.99 0.73 -3.30
N TYR A 501 28.83 -0.56 -3.07
CA TYR A 501 27.58 -1.17 -2.64
C TYR A 501 27.12 -0.61 -1.29
N THR A 502 28.02 -0.59 -0.31
CA THR A 502 27.73 -0.06 1.04
C THR A 502 27.36 1.43 0.97
N ASP A 503 28.13 2.24 0.23
CA ASP A 503 27.79 3.65 0.05
C ASP A 503 26.40 3.81 -0.58
N PHE A 504 26.12 3.06 -1.67
CA PHE A 504 24.87 3.19 -2.42
C PHE A 504 23.64 2.84 -1.58
N PHE A 505 23.64 1.71 -0.90
CA PHE A 505 22.45 1.21 -0.22
C PHE A 505 22.25 1.78 1.19
N TYR A 506 23.32 2.23 1.87
CA TYR A 506 23.24 2.61 3.28
C TYR A 506 23.59 4.07 3.59
N HIS A 507 24.27 4.80 2.69
CA HIS A 507 24.75 6.16 2.99
C HIS A 507 24.34 7.22 1.98
N ARG A 508 24.62 7.00 0.69
CA ARG A 508 24.51 7.99 -0.41
C ARG A 508 23.16 8.71 -0.48
N HIS A 509 22.07 8.05 -0.07
CA HIS A 509 20.72 8.52 -0.31
C HIS A 509 19.99 9.06 0.91
N ASN A 510 20.48 8.87 2.14
CA ASN A 510 19.73 9.16 3.37
C ASN A 510 19.12 10.58 3.36
N ARG A 511 19.92 11.59 3.14
CA ARG A 511 19.44 12.98 3.07
C ARG A 511 18.52 13.21 1.87
N PHE A 512 18.88 12.68 0.72
CA PHE A 512 18.10 12.83 -0.51
C PHE A 512 16.70 12.23 -0.38
N TRP A 513 16.57 11.06 0.22
CA TRP A 513 15.29 10.42 0.49
C TRP A 513 14.47 11.17 1.55
N GLN A 514 15.12 11.68 2.60
CA GLN A 514 14.47 12.53 3.59
C GLN A 514 13.87 13.79 2.94
N GLU A 515 14.64 14.52 2.16
CA GLU A 515 14.19 15.70 1.44
C GLU A 515 13.05 15.36 0.44
N SER A 516 13.13 14.19 -0.18
CA SER A 516 12.06 13.68 -1.05
C SER A 516 10.76 13.44 -0.31
N ALA A 517 10.81 12.84 0.89
CA ALA A 517 9.64 12.58 1.73
C ALA A 517 9.05 13.89 2.28
N LEU A 518 9.88 14.79 2.77
CA LEU A 518 9.46 16.09 3.33
C LEU A 518 8.81 17.02 2.30
N ARG A 519 9.05 16.84 1.01
CA ARG A 519 8.31 17.56 -0.05
C ARG A 519 6.90 17.05 -0.25
N LYS A 520 6.60 15.79 0.09
CA LYS A 520 5.31 15.11 -0.17
C LYS A 520 4.46 14.98 1.07
N LEU A 521 4.99 14.32 2.10
CA LEU A 521 4.22 13.92 3.28
C LEU A 521 3.50 15.10 3.97
N PRO A 522 4.13 16.27 4.23
CA PRO A 522 3.42 17.39 4.87
C PRO A 522 2.21 17.87 4.08
N VAL A 523 2.29 17.89 2.74
CA VAL A 523 1.18 18.30 1.86
C VAL A 523 0.05 17.28 1.95
N LEU A 524 0.37 15.99 2.00
CA LEU A 524 -0.62 14.92 2.09
C LEU A 524 -1.29 14.90 3.46
N LEU A 525 -0.51 14.99 4.53
CA LEU A 525 -1.01 15.04 5.90
C LEU A 525 -1.94 16.23 6.13
N SER A 526 -1.68 17.38 5.50
CA SER A 526 -2.53 18.56 5.58
C SER A 526 -3.88 18.43 4.87
N ALA A 527 -4.07 17.38 4.07
CA ALA A 527 -5.33 17.14 3.35
C ALA A 527 -6.45 16.57 4.23
N THR A 528 -6.13 16.11 5.43
CA THR A 528 -7.06 15.44 6.34
C THR A 528 -6.66 15.65 7.80
N GLU A 529 -7.62 15.46 8.70
CA GLU A 529 -7.41 15.46 10.16
C GLU A 529 -7.29 14.03 10.74
N MET A 530 -7.26 12.99 9.89
CA MET A 530 -7.11 11.60 10.33
C MET A 530 -5.73 11.38 10.99
N LEU A 531 -5.70 10.59 12.06
CA LEU A 531 -4.44 10.11 12.63
C LEU A 531 -3.71 9.21 11.63
N THR A 532 -2.47 9.55 11.33
CA THR A 532 -1.66 8.83 10.34
C THR A 532 -0.77 7.79 11.00
N CYS A 533 -0.81 6.57 10.51
CA CYS A 533 0.10 5.49 10.85
C CYS A 533 0.83 5.06 9.57
N GLY A 534 2.12 4.78 9.65
CA GLY A 534 2.91 4.27 8.54
C GLY A 534 3.26 2.80 8.74
N GLU A 535 3.18 2.00 7.69
CA GLU A 535 3.82 0.69 7.69
C GLU A 535 5.27 0.88 7.22
N ASP A 536 6.20 0.86 8.16
CA ASP A 536 7.62 1.13 7.97
C ASP A 536 8.45 -0.15 8.19
N LEU A 537 8.16 -1.18 7.39
CA LEU A 537 8.82 -2.49 7.42
C LEU A 537 9.82 -2.66 6.27
N GLY A 538 10.77 -3.57 6.44
CA GLY A 538 11.77 -3.95 5.45
C GLY A 538 13.10 -3.21 5.61
N MET A 539 13.75 -2.83 4.52
CA MET A 539 15.02 -2.12 4.53
C MET A 539 14.78 -0.63 4.83
N ILE A 540 14.85 -0.24 6.12
CA ILE A 540 14.47 1.10 6.58
C ILE A 540 15.70 2.01 6.56
N PRO A 541 15.71 3.13 5.77
CA PRO A 541 16.75 4.14 5.86
C PRO A 541 16.77 4.84 7.23
N ASP A 542 17.95 5.24 7.71
CA ASP A 542 18.13 5.90 9.02
C ASP A 542 17.28 7.17 9.18
N SER A 543 17.00 7.88 8.11
CA SER A 543 16.20 9.11 8.11
C SER A 543 14.69 8.88 8.28
N VAL A 544 14.19 7.65 8.12
CA VAL A 544 12.75 7.37 8.17
C VAL A 544 12.16 7.54 9.56
N PRO A 545 12.71 6.92 10.63
CA PRO A 545 12.15 7.05 11.97
C PRO A 545 12.12 8.50 12.47
N GLU A 546 13.18 9.27 12.19
CA GLU A 546 13.25 10.70 12.54
C GLU A 546 12.18 11.51 11.82
N THR A 547 12.04 11.33 10.50
CA THR A 547 11.05 12.03 9.69
C THR A 547 9.61 11.67 10.13
N MET A 548 9.34 10.39 10.40
CA MET A 548 8.02 9.97 10.89
C MET A 548 7.71 10.60 12.26
N HIS A 549 8.68 10.64 13.15
CA HIS A 549 8.54 11.27 14.46
C HIS A 549 8.28 12.79 14.34
N GLU A 550 9.03 13.48 13.48
CA GLU A 550 8.85 14.92 13.20
C GLU A 550 7.45 15.22 12.67
N LEU A 551 6.96 14.38 11.77
CA LEU A 551 5.63 14.53 11.16
C LEU A 551 4.49 13.91 12.00
N GLN A 552 4.80 13.37 13.18
CA GLN A 552 3.84 12.71 14.07
C GLN A 552 3.09 11.54 13.40
N ILE A 553 3.78 10.81 12.54
CA ILE A 553 3.28 9.57 11.94
C ILE A 553 3.65 8.41 12.85
N LEU A 554 2.67 7.61 13.25
CA LEU A 554 2.89 6.45 14.10
C LEU A 554 3.61 5.34 13.31
N SER A 555 4.69 4.79 13.88
CA SER A 555 5.38 3.63 13.33
C SER A 555 4.60 2.34 13.57
N LEU A 556 4.94 1.27 12.87
CA LEU A 556 4.43 -0.08 13.10
C LEU A 556 5.51 -0.92 13.81
N GLU A 557 5.20 -1.40 15.01
CA GLU A 557 6.10 -2.23 15.81
C GLU A 557 5.51 -3.63 15.95
N ILE A 558 6.25 -4.63 15.46
CA ILE A 558 5.82 -6.04 15.42
C ILE A 558 6.73 -6.88 16.30
N GLN A 559 6.16 -7.53 17.33
CA GLN A 559 6.95 -8.29 18.30
C GLN A 559 7.74 -9.43 17.66
N ARG A 560 7.16 -10.11 16.67
CA ARG A 560 7.78 -11.23 15.97
C ARG A 560 8.65 -10.82 14.76
N MET A 561 8.77 -9.52 14.51
CA MET A 561 9.57 -8.96 13.42
C MET A 561 10.25 -7.67 13.89
N PRO A 562 11.26 -7.77 14.78
CA PRO A 562 11.95 -6.60 15.29
C PRO A 562 12.69 -5.85 14.19
N LYS A 563 12.77 -4.53 14.34
CA LYS A 563 13.52 -3.64 13.44
C LYS A 563 15.00 -3.59 13.76
N THR A 564 15.38 -4.00 14.98
CA THR A 564 16.78 -4.02 15.43
C THR A 564 17.48 -5.27 14.86
N PRO A 565 18.58 -5.11 14.11
CA PRO A 565 19.33 -6.25 13.61
C PRO A 565 19.85 -7.15 14.74
N GLY A 566 19.68 -8.44 14.60
CA GLY A 566 20.15 -9.45 15.57
C GLY A 566 19.20 -9.73 16.72
N GLU A 567 18.14 -8.96 16.91
CA GLU A 567 17.04 -9.31 17.81
C GLU A 567 16.12 -10.35 17.16
N LEU A 568 15.69 -11.33 17.95
CA LEU A 568 14.74 -12.35 17.47
C LEU A 568 13.30 -11.95 17.77
N PHE A 569 13.07 -11.30 18.91
CA PHE A 569 11.78 -10.79 19.34
C PHE A 569 11.97 -9.38 19.91
N ALA A 570 11.07 -8.48 19.55
CA ALA A 570 11.10 -7.13 20.09
C ALA A 570 10.51 -7.09 21.51
N ASP A 571 11.09 -6.25 22.36
CA ASP A 571 10.54 -5.98 23.69
C ASP A 571 9.53 -4.81 23.61
N PRO A 572 8.22 -5.06 23.84
CA PRO A 572 7.20 -4.00 23.79
C PRO A 572 7.42 -2.85 24.78
N ALA A 573 8.22 -3.06 25.82
CA ALA A 573 8.55 -2.00 26.79
C ALA A 573 9.42 -0.89 26.18
N HIS A 574 10.15 -1.19 25.11
CA HIS A 574 11.03 -0.26 24.41
C HIS A 574 10.40 0.42 23.20
N TYR A 575 9.16 0.10 22.87
CA TYR A 575 8.49 0.72 21.73
C TYR A 575 8.28 2.22 21.91
N PRO A 576 8.46 3.02 20.85
CA PRO A 576 8.22 4.45 20.90
C PRO A 576 6.75 4.74 21.19
N TYR A 577 6.46 5.87 21.83
CA TYR A 577 5.08 6.26 22.12
C TYR A 577 4.25 6.47 20.84
N PHE A 578 4.84 7.08 19.82
CA PHE A 578 4.18 7.25 18.52
C PHE A 578 4.28 5.97 17.69
N SER A 579 3.60 4.91 18.14
CA SER A 579 3.59 3.63 17.45
C SER A 579 2.25 2.92 17.56
N VAL A 580 2.01 2.03 16.62
CA VAL A 580 1.01 0.96 16.68
C VAL A 580 1.80 -0.33 16.91
N CYS A 581 1.58 -0.99 18.03
CA CYS A 581 2.25 -2.25 18.34
C CYS A 581 1.31 -3.45 18.18
N THR A 582 1.88 -4.54 17.69
CA THR A 582 1.13 -5.78 17.46
C THR A 582 2.05 -7.00 17.58
N THR A 583 1.48 -8.17 17.80
CA THR A 583 2.23 -9.43 17.76
C THR A 583 2.52 -9.88 16.35
N SER A 584 1.64 -9.53 15.39
CA SER A 584 1.64 -10.01 14.00
C SER A 584 0.91 -9.03 13.10
N THR A 585 1.00 -9.23 11.77
CA THR A 585 0.18 -8.54 10.77
C THR A 585 -0.58 -9.54 9.92
N HIS A 586 -1.43 -9.03 9.02
CA HIS A 586 -2.15 -9.85 8.02
C HIS A 586 -1.23 -10.47 6.95
N ASP A 587 0.04 -10.04 6.86
CA ASP A 587 1.07 -10.61 5.96
C ASP A 587 1.88 -11.72 6.62
N MET A 588 1.57 -12.09 7.85
CA MET A 588 2.26 -13.12 8.64
C MET A 588 1.28 -14.20 9.05
N ASN A 589 1.82 -15.41 9.35
CA ASN A 589 1.02 -16.50 9.88
C ASN A 589 0.24 -16.06 11.13
N PRO A 590 -1.04 -16.47 11.28
CA PRO A 590 -1.79 -16.28 12.51
C PRO A 590 -0.98 -16.76 13.72
N LEU A 591 -1.15 -16.11 14.87
CA LEU A 591 -0.34 -16.41 16.07
C LEU A 591 -0.40 -17.91 16.43
N ARG A 592 -1.56 -18.54 16.31
CA ARG A 592 -1.72 -19.97 16.58
C ARG A 592 -0.93 -20.84 15.61
N ALA A 593 -1.05 -20.60 14.31
CA ALA A 593 -0.28 -21.35 13.31
C ALA A 593 1.23 -21.18 13.51
N TRP A 594 1.68 -19.95 13.74
CA TRP A 594 3.07 -19.67 14.06
C TRP A 594 3.56 -20.39 15.32
N TRP A 595 2.71 -20.49 16.36
CA TRP A 595 3.05 -21.19 17.59
C TRP A 595 3.31 -22.68 17.38
N GLU A 596 2.59 -23.30 16.46
CA GLU A 596 2.63 -24.74 16.17
C GLU A 596 3.67 -25.09 15.08
N GLU A 597 4.07 -24.14 14.25
CA GLU A 597 4.92 -24.34 13.06
C GLU A 597 6.39 -24.64 13.41
N ASP A 598 6.99 -23.85 14.29
CA ASP A 598 8.37 -23.99 14.74
C ASP A 598 8.46 -24.03 16.27
N ARG A 599 8.58 -25.25 16.79
CA ARG A 599 8.57 -25.49 18.23
C ARG A 599 9.83 -24.98 18.93
N GLU A 600 10.96 -24.91 18.27
CA GLU A 600 12.21 -24.37 18.83
C GLU A 600 12.11 -22.85 18.96
N LEU A 601 11.64 -22.18 17.92
CA LEU A 601 11.41 -20.74 17.92
C LEU A 601 10.36 -20.35 18.97
N THR A 602 9.27 -21.12 19.07
CA THR A 602 8.21 -20.90 20.06
C THR A 602 8.71 -21.11 21.50
N ALA A 603 9.56 -22.11 21.72
CA ALA A 603 10.15 -22.33 23.04
C ALA A 603 11.05 -21.15 23.45
N ARG A 604 11.84 -20.62 22.54
CA ARG A 604 12.60 -19.40 22.77
C ARG A 604 11.72 -18.20 23.08
N PHE A 605 10.64 -18.01 22.33
CA PHE A 605 9.67 -16.94 22.60
C PHE A 605 9.07 -17.07 24.01
N TYR A 606 8.66 -18.28 24.39
CA TYR A 606 8.05 -18.57 25.70
C TYR A 606 9.00 -18.29 26.84
N HIS A 607 10.28 -18.71 26.71
CA HIS A 607 11.25 -18.54 27.78
C HIS A 607 11.95 -17.16 27.77
N GLU A 608 12.37 -16.69 26.59
CA GLU A 608 13.19 -15.47 26.47
C GLU A 608 12.32 -14.20 26.44
N ALA A 609 11.24 -14.18 25.64
CA ALA A 609 10.42 -12.99 25.47
C ALA A 609 9.30 -12.86 26.53
N LEU A 610 8.66 -13.99 26.90
CA LEU A 610 7.61 -13.97 27.92
C LEU A 610 8.16 -14.21 29.33
N GLY A 611 9.39 -14.69 29.49
CA GLY A 611 10.00 -14.98 30.79
C GLY A 611 9.34 -16.12 31.56
N ILE A 612 8.63 -17.02 30.89
CA ILE A 612 7.87 -18.12 31.49
C ILE A 612 8.74 -19.38 31.54
N GLY A 613 8.86 -19.98 32.73
CA GLY A 613 9.59 -21.25 32.93
C GLY A 613 8.68 -22.47 32.74
N GLY A 614 9.29 -23.66 32.65
CA GLY A 614 8.58 -24.95 32.53
C GLY A 614 8.37 -25.39 31.08
N ASP A 615 7.50 -26.39 30.87
CA ASP A 615 7.24 -26.95 29.55
C ASP A 615 6.40 -25.98 28.69
N VAL A 616 6.79 -25.85 27.42
CA VAL A 616 6.06 -25.01 26.46
C VAL A 616 4.75 -25.70 26.08
N PRO A 617 3.59 -25.03 26.23
CA PRO A 617 2.32 -25.58 25.80
C PRO A 617 2.33 -25.96 24.32
N TYR A 618 1.65 -27.07 23.98
CA TYR A 618 1.58 -27.47 22.56
C TYR A 618 0.72 -26.50 21.77
N PHE A 619 -0.39 -26.07 22.32
CA PHE A 619 -1.28 -25.09 21.72
C PHE A 619 -1.05 -23.70 22.32
N CYS A 620 -1.26 -22.67 21.50
CA CYS A 620 -1.35 -21.29 21.95
C CYS A 620 -2.73 -21.07 22.61
N GLU A 621 -2.80 -21.14 23.93
CA GLU A 621 -4.00 -20.86 24.72
C GLU A 621 -4.06 -19.42 25.22
#